data_ed47c569aa2600fea0a0a5439ec1b58d
#
_entry.id   ed47c569aa2600fea0a0a5439ec1b58d
#
_cell.length_a   1.000
_cell.length_b   1.000
_cell.length_c   1.000
_cell.angle_alpha   90.00
_cell.angle_beta   90.00
_cell.angle_gamma   90.00
#
_symmetry.space_group_name_H-M   'P 1'
#
loop_
_entity.id
_entity.type
_entity.pdbx_description
1 polymer ?
#
loop_
_entity_poly.entity_id
_entity_poly.type
_entity_poly.pdbx_seq_one_letter_code
_entity_poly.pdbx_strand_id
1 'polypeptide(L)'
;MPAPLALVATVVTASSSSSSAAHGASPARACRSISGRRPSFPSRYRHGRGKKPNPGHTAPLLLLLPRSSLPPLLDRCLHALAAAALALALSSPPLLPSAHASSSVGVRSPLDAAAYPCEDVRRYYAGLDGLAGDELRTKLAAVVSPHAALRYKDVWEALKILDAADAEHPEASSDVIEIYSQRAVPKALAGKPDGWNREHLWPRSYGLTDGPSLTDVHNIRPADVNVNSSRGNKYFGECTATSTNCVRPANHEAASDTETDAEKWAPPFQVRGDVARSLMYMAVSYGSSQEGTPHLELSDSPSIQRRKMGLLSALLRWNELDPPSRSEQLRNDRVCSLYQHNRNPFVDHPEYANLIWRNLPAESSPFTGKSQKAWVNEFHYENKGKDENEFVELVIHTSLDAKDLMLTLYNGTNGRIYRSLNLADRKSFTVTEGSSGYLLYTVYTPLQNGPADGIALIYCRDVHKAEVLEFLSYEGSLRAQDGPAKGLVSTDIMLKETNESSYQDSLGLTGSKIEEFAWRKMSGNATPGKLNAGQMF
;
A
#
# COMPACT_ATOMS: atom_id res chain seq x y z
N MET A 1 5.26 24.14 67.05
CA MET A 1 5.73 25.55 67.27
C MET A 1 6.82 25.81 66.26
N PRO A 2 6.93 27.02 65.70
CA PRO A 2 6.58 27.25 64.27
C PRO A 2 7.81 27.64 63.45
N ALA A 3 7.54 27.75 62.15
CA ALA A 3 8.41 28.27 61.09
C ALA A 3 8.99 29.68 61.34
N PRO A 4 9.87 30.20 60.47
CA PRO A 4 9.33 31.06 59.48
C PRO A 4 9.96 31.01 58.03
N LEU A 5 9.16 31.52 57.09
CA LEU A 5 9.38 31.91 55.72
C LEU A 5 10.61 32.83 55.49
N ALA A 6 11.21 32.70 54.31
CA ALA A 6 11.88 33.82 53.63
C ALA A 6 11.59 33.80 52.15
N LEU A 7 11.01 34.88 51.68
CA LEU A 7 10.69 35.30 50.32
C LEU A 7 11.94 35.92 49.68
N VAL A 8 12.31 35.55 48.49
CA VAL A 8 13.26 36.33 47.67
C VAL A 8 12.68 36.48 46.26
N ALA A 9 12.38 37.72 45.94
CA ALA A 9 12.03 38.18 44.61
C ALA A 9 13.32 38.44 43.81
N THR A 10 13.36 38.08 42.56
CA THR A 10 14.40 38.54 41.62
C THR A 10 13.79 39.01 40.31
N VAL A 11 14.28 40.14 39.90
CA VAL A 11 13.90 41.07 38.87
C VAL A 11 14.16 40.53 37.49
N VAL A 12 13.23 40.81 36.59
CA VAL A 12 13.32 40.61 35.13
C VAL A 12 14.13 41.73 34.48
N THR A 13 15.13 41.38 33.70
CA THR A 13 15.74 42.30 32.73
C THR A 13 15.52 41.77 31.31
N ALA A 14 14.87 42.58 30.51
CA ALA A 14 14.67 42.34 29.07
C ALA A 14 15.91 42.80 28.31
N SER A 15 16.38 41.99 27.39
CA SER A 15 17.30 42.38 26.32
C SER A 15 16.73 41.99 24.98
N SER A 16 16.57 43.02 24.15
CA SER A 16 16.12 42.96 22.76
C SER A 16 17.26 42.49 21.85
N SER A 17 17.00 41.51 20.98
CA SER A 17 17.82 41.26 19.79
C SER A 17 16.95 40.97 18.58
N SER A 18 17.23 41.70 17.53
CA SER A 18 16.58 41.74 16.21
C SER A 18 16.67 40.41 15.47
N SER A 19 15.55 39.91 14.96
CA SER A 19 15.47 38.77 14.07
C SER A 19 15.16 39.21 12.64
N SER A 20 15.98 38.74 11.71
CA SER A 20 15.77 38.83 10.27
C SER A 20 14.62 37.92 9.84
N ALA A 21 13.67 38.50 9.10
CA ALA A 21 12.47 37.80 8.60
C ALA A 21 12.82 36.92 7.39
N ALA A 22 12.56 35.62 7.52
CA ALA A 22 12.41 34.72 6.39
C ALA A 22 10.95 34.77 5.92
N HIS A 23 10.71 35.09 4.66
CA HIS A 23 9.38 35.13 4.05
C HIS A 23 8.82 33.71 3.92
N GLY A 24 8.01 33.29 4.89
CA GLY A 24 7.12 32.16 4.76
C GLY A 24 5.87 32.56 3.98
N ALA A 25 5.51 31.80 2.94
CA ALA A 25 4.27 32.01 2.19
C ALA A 25 3.06 31.83 3.12
N SER A 26 2.26 32.88 3.22
CA SER A 26 1.07 32.94 4.10
C SER A 26 -0.04 31.99 3.64
N PRO A 27 -0.70 31.24 4.54
CA PRO A 27 -1.85 30.37 4.24
C PRO A 27 -3.05 31.07 3.60
N ALA A 28 -3.11 32.40 3.66
CA ALA A 28 -4.20 33.22 3.11
C ALA A 28 -4.42 33.09 1.59
N ARG A 29 -3.51 32.48 0.84
CA ARG A 29 -3.70 32.21 -0.60
C ARG A 29 -4.46 30.92 -0.88
N ALA A 30 -4.58 30.01 0.07
CA ALA A 30 -5.19 28.69 -0.13
C ALA A 30 -6.70 28.74 -0.39
N CYS A 31 -7.42 29.74 0.19
CA CYS A 31 -8.87 29.85 0.11
C CYS A 31 -9.38 30.95 -0.87
N ARG A 32 -8.52 31.48 -1.75
CA ARG A 32 -8.98 32.35 -2.85
C ARG A 32 -9.14 31.54 -4.12
N SER A 33 -10.34 31.63 -4.75
CA SER A 33 -10.60 31.07 -6.07
C SER A 33 -9.57 31.62 -7.06
N ILE A 34 -8.78 30.74 -7.66
CA ILE A 34 -7.91 31.09 -8.79
C ILE A 34 -8.83 31.19 -10.00
N SER A 35 -9.42 32.38 -10.21
CA SER A 35 -10.11 32.69 -11.46
C SER A 35 -9.08 32.65 -12.58
N GLY A 36 -9.29 31.72 -13.52
CA GLY A 36 -8.34 31.34 -14.54
C GLY A 36 -7.87 32.50 -15.41
N ARG A 37 -6.57 32.67 -15.49
CA ARG A 37 -5.93 33.12 -16.71
C ARG A 37 -5.44 31.88 -17.47
N ARG A 38 -6.11 31.57 -18.58
CA ARG A 38 -5.60 30.61 -19.57
C ARG A 38 -4.22 31.09 -20.03
N PRO A 39 -3.20 30.27 -20.02
CA PRO A 39 -1.99 30.55 -20.79
C PRO A 39 -2.33 30.41 -22.27
N SER A 40 -2.30 31.53 -23.00
CA SER A 40 -2.37 31.56 -24.45
C SER A 40 -1.04 31.01 -25.00
N PHE A 41 -1.09 29.86 -25.63
CA PHE A 41 0.00 29.36 -26.47
C PHE A 41 0.07 30.17 -27.76
N PRO A 42 1.23 30.69 -28.17
CA PRO A 42 1.38 31.34 -29.48
C PRO A 42 1.48 30.27 -30.57
N SER A 43 0.45 30.17 -31.39
CA SER A 43 0.53 29.50 -32.67
C SER A 43 1.40 30.29 -33.64
N ARG A 44 2.54 29.78 -34.03
CA ARG A 44 3.25 30.22 -35.23
C ARG A 44 3.69 28.99 -36.03
N TYR A 45 2.79 28.55 -36.90
CA TYR A 45 3.18 27.85 -38.12
C TYR A 45 3.50 28.90 -39.18
N ARG A 46 4.75 28.96 -39.62
CA ARG A 46 5.16 29.65 -40.82
C ARG A 46 5.63 28.60 -41.83
N HIS A 47 4.89 28.53 -42.95
CA HIS A 47 5.30 27.83 -44.16
C HIS A 47 6.63 28.34 -44.67
N GLY A 48 7.59 27.46 -44.90
CA GLY A 48 8.77 27.67 -45.68
C GLY A 48 8.91 26.57 -46.72
N ARG A 49 8.69 26.94 -47.99
CA ARG A 49 8.96 26.12 -49.17
C ARG A 49 10.46 25.97 -49.39
N GLY A 50 10.85 24.77 -49.82
CA GLY A 50 11.93 24.74 -50.81
C GLY A 50 13.12 23.86 -50.49
N LYS A 51 13.20 22.80 -51.23
CA LYS A 51 14.27 22.22 -52.07
C LYS A 51 14.68 20.81 -51.71
N LYS A 52 14.33 19.92 -52.62
CA LYS A 52 15.03 18.64 -52.79
C LYS A 52 16.48 18.87 -53.23
N PRO A 53 17.36 17.97 -52.86
CA PRO A 53 18.19 17.32 -53.88
C PRO A 53 18.11 15.78 -53.85
N ASN A 54 18.35 15.26 -55.00
CA ASN A 54 18.35 13.91 -55.46
C ASN A 54 19.70 13.18 -55.20
N PRO A 55 19.88 11.96 -55.63
CA PRO A 55 20.20 10.79 -54.82
C PRO A 55 21.63 10.27 -55.02
N GLY A 56 22.08 9.40 -54.15
CA GLY A 56 23.33 8.71 -54.39
C GLY A 56 23.59 7.56 -53.42
N HIS A 57 23.37 6.32 -53.94
CA HIS A 57 24.12 5.10 -53.65
C HIS A 57 24.14 4.60 -52.19
N THR A 58 23.87 3.40 -51.81
CA THR A 58 23.94 2.05 -52.40
C THR A 58 23.31 1.09 -51.41
N ALA A 59 22.42 0.22 -51.85
CA ALA A 59 21.90 -0.91 -51.09
C ALA A 59 22.88 -2.08 -51.17
N PRO A 60 23.05 -2.88 -50.13
CA PRO A 60 23.63 -4.20 -50.29
C PRO A 60 22.55 -5.22 -50.63
N LEU A 61 22.83 -5.96 -51.63
CA LEU A 61 22.13 -7.04 -52.29
C LEU A 61 21.89 -8.19 -51.32
N LEU A 62 20.63 -8.50 -51.03
CA LEU A 62 20.27 -9.74 -50.33
C LEU A 62 20.20 -10.86 -51.38
N LEU A 63 21.19 -11.75 -51.37
CA LEU A 63 21.25 -12.97 -52.16
C LEU A 63 20.13 -13.93 -51.75
N LEU A 64 19.13 -14.07 -52.58
CA LEU A 64 18.17 -15.17 -52.56
C LEU A 64 18.89 -16.44 -53.06
N LEU A 65 19.18 -17.37 -52.18
CA LEU A 65 19.58 -18.73 -52.57
C LEU A 65 18.35 -19.55 -52.94
N PRO A 66 18.40 -20.35 -54.01
CA PRO A 66 17.27 -21.15 -54.46
C PRO A 66 17.07 -22.37 -53.52
N ARG A 67 15.81 -22.70 -53.26
CA ARG A 67 15.41 -23.93 -52.58
C ARG A 67 15.88 -25.11 -53.43
N SER A 68 16.88 -25.85 -52.95
CA SER A 68 17.21 -27.19 -53.45
C SER A 68 16.25 -28.20 -52.84
N SER A 69 15.51 -28.89 -53.70
CA SER A 69 14.65 -30.01 -53.37
C SER A 69 15.46 -31.19 -52.83
N LEU A 70 15.18 -31.60 -51.60
CA LEU A 70 15.68 -32.84 -51.01
C LEU A 70 15.01 -34.05 -51.68
N PRO A 71 15.73 -35.14 -51.92
CA PRO A 71 15.18 -36.33 -52.58
C PRO A 71 14.17 -37.07 -51.67
N PRO A 72 13.15 -37.71 -52.24
CA PRO A 72 12.00 -38.27 -51.52
C PRO A 72 12.28 -39.47 -50.61
N LEU A 73 13.51 -39.94 -50.52
CA LEU A 73 13.90 -41.04 -49.65
C LEU A 73 14.16 -40.63 -48.17
N LEU A 74 14.50 -39.36 -47.91
CA LEU A 74 14.73 -38.89 -46.55
C LEU A 74 13.42 -38.64 -45.77
N ASP A 75 12.36 -38.29 -46.48
CA ASP A 75 11.04 -38.00 -45.88
C ASP A 75 10.36 -39.26 -45.30
N ARG A 76 10.58 -40.41 -45.93
CA ARG A 76 10.09 -41.72 -45.44
C ARG A 76 10.81 -42.22 -44.20
N CYS A 77 12.10 -41.90 -44.03
CA CYS A 77 12.87 -42.27 -42.84
C CYS A 77 12.49 -41.42 -41.63
N LEU A 78 12.20 -40.14 -41.80
CA LEU A 78 11.78 -39.26 -40.71
C LEU A 78 10.38 -39.61 -40.17
N HIS A 79 9.45 -40.01 -41.02
CA HIS A 79 8.12 -40.47 -40.60
C HIS A 79 8.14 -41.83 -39.91
N ALA A 80 9.03 -42.74 -40.29
CA ALA A 80 9.23 -44.04 -39.61
C ALA A 80 9.83 -43.87 -38.22
N LEU A 81 10.77 -42.94 -38.02
CA LEU A 81 11.37 -42.65 -36.74
C LEU A 81 10.37 -41.94 -35.78
N ALA A 82 9.51 -41.05 -36.29
CA ALA A 82 8.46 -40.42 -35.51
C ALA A 82 7.39 -41.44 -35.07
N ALA A 83 7.01 -42.39 -35.90
CA ALA A 83 6.03 -43.44 -35.55
C ALA A 83 6.60 -44.43 -34.54
N ALA A 84 7.88 -44.77 -34.63
CA ALA A 84 8.55 -45.64 -33.65
C ALA A 84 8.70 -44.95 -32.27
N ALA A 85 8.97 -43.65 -32.23
CA ALA A 85 9.01 -42.89 -30.98
C ALA A 85 7.63 -42.78 -30.31
N LEU A 86 6.54 -42.64 -31.09
CA LEU A 86 5.17 -42.61 -30.58
C LEU A 86 4.71 -43.97 -30.05
N ALA A 87 5.12 -45.07 -30.70
CA ALA A 87 4.77 -46.41 -30.25
C ALA A 87 5.50 -46.82 -28.97
N LEU A 88 6.74 -46.36 -28.74
CA LEU A 88 7.49 -46.54 -27.51
C LEU A 88 6.93 -45.71 -26.35
N ALA A 89 6.31 -44.54 -26.63
CA ALA A 89 5.69 -43.71 -25.60
C ALA A 89 4.34 -44.27 -25.08
N LEU A 90 3.67 -45.14 -25.88
CA LEU A 90 2.40 -45.75 -25.51
C LEU A 90 2.52 -47.12 -24.83
N SER A 91 3.71 -47.71 -24.78
CA SER A 91 3.97 -49.02 -24.17
C SER A 91 4.75 -48.99 -22.85
N SER A 92 5.10 -47.81 -22.36
CA SER A 92 5.72 -47.65 -21.05
C SER A 92 4.65 -47.51 -19.99
N PRO A 93 4.70 -48.24 -18.86
CA PRO A 93 3.86 -47.94 -17.72
C PRO A 93 4.16 -46.51 -17.27
N PRO A 94 3.18 -45.77 -16.70
CA PRO A 94 3.42 -44.43 -16.22
C PRO A 94 4.54 -44.50 -15.18
N LEU A 95 5.67 -43.93 -15.51
CA LEU A 95 6.68 -43.60 -14.53
C LEU A 95 6.03 -42.59 -13.60
N LEU A 96 5.63 -43.01 -12.43
CA LEU A 96 5.41 -42.14 -11.29
C LEU A 96 6.64 -41.22 -11.25
N PRO A 97 6.45 -39.90 -11.13
CA PRO A 97 7.57 -38.99 -10.97
C PRO A 97 8.34 -39.48 -9.76
N SER A 98 9.54 -40.01 -10.03
CA SER A 98 10.51 -40.30 -8.98
C SER A 98 10.72 -38.94 -8.32
N ALA A 99 10.14 -38.75 -7.15
CA ALA A 99 10.47 -37.63 -6.28
C ALA A 99 12.00 -37.74 -6.12
N HIS A 100 12.72 -36.88 -6.84
CA HIS A 100 14.07 -36.57 -6.42
C HIS A 100 13.92 -36.13 -4.98
N ALA A 101 14.29 -37.00 -4.07
CA ALA A 101 14.53 -36.65 -2.69
C ALA A 101 15.62 -35.59 -2.69
N SER A 102 15.25 -34.38 -2.99
CA SER A 102 15.92 -33.21 -2.49
C SER A 102 16.03 -33.46 -0.99
N SER A 103 17.24 -33.52 -0.47
CA SER A 103 17.55 -33.83 0.92
C SER A 103 16.58 -33.01 1.79
N SER A 104 15.55 -33.67 2.28
CA SER A 104 14.46 -33.07 3.02
C SER A 104 15.07 -32.39 4.24
N VAL A 105 15.16 -31.08 4.14
CA VAL A 105 15.25 -30.20 5.30
C VAL A 105 14.15 -30.69 6.23
N GLY A 106 14.50 -31.24 7.38
CA GLY A 106 13.57 -31.93 8.26
C GLY A 106 12.52 -30.99 8.80
N VAL A 107 11.50 -30.76 8.00
CA VAL A 107 10.29 -30.05 8.36
C VAL A 107 9.39 -31.08 9.04
N ARG A 108 9.10 -30.89 10.31
CA ARG A 108 8.00 -31.61 10.95
C ARG A 108 6.72 -30.93 10.49
N SER A 109 6.00 -31.54 9.56
CA SER A 109 4.65 -31.14 9.20
C SER A 109 3.68 -31.83 10.15
N PRO A 110 2.96 -31.12 11.00
CA PRO A 110 1.87 -31.70 11.81
C PRO A 110 0.51 -31.66 11.08
N LEU A 111 0.42 -31.12 9.86
CA LEU A 111 -0.85 -30.81 9.20
C LEU A 111 -0.95 -31.51 7.86
N ASP A 112 -2.14 -32.02 7.60
CA ASP A 112 -2.53 -32.53 6.29
C ASP A 112 -2.53 -31.36 5.28
N ALA A 113 -1.60 -31.39 4.31
CA ALA A 113 -1.49 -30.39 3.25
C ALA A 113 -2.78 -30.25 2.41
N ALA A 114 -3.69 -31.25 2.46
CA ALA A 114 -5.00 -31.20 1.85
C ALA A 114 -5.99 -30.29 2.60
N ALA A 115 -5.74 -29.95 3.87
CA ALA A 115 -6.62 -29.12 4.67
C ALA A 115 -6.52 -27.63 4.36
N TYR A 116 -5.33 -27.15 3.90
CA TYR A 116 -5.08 -25.76 3.59
C TYR A 116 -4.37 -25.63 2.24
N PRO A 117 -5.12 -25.59 1.13
CA PRO A 117 -4.53 -25.46 -0.21
C PRO A 117 -3.92 -24.08 -0.40
N CYS A 118 -2.60 -23.99 -0.44
CA CYS A 118 -1.86 -22.73 -0.63
C CYS A 118 -2.24 -21.98 -1.91
N GLU A 119 -2.72 -22.69 -2.93
CA GLU A 119 -3.05 -22.15 -4.26
C GLU A 119 -4.45 -21.56 -4.35
N ASP A 120 -5.35 -21.91 -3.43
CA ASP A 120 -6.73 -21.41 -3.40
C ASP A 120 -6.94 -20.48 -2.20
N VAL A 121 -6.54 -19.23 -2.36
CA VAL A 121 -6.63 -18.19 -1.32
C VAL A 121 -8.06 -18.05 -0.78
N ARG A 122 -9.07 -18.13 -1.65
CA ARG A 122 -10.47 -18.01 -1.24
C ARG A 122 -10.89 -19.18 -0.32
N ARG A 123 -10.47 -20.39 -0.65
CA ARG A 123 -10.71 -21.58 0.18
C ARG A 123 -9.89 -21.53 1.46
N TYR A 124 -8.66 -21.01 1.40
CA TYR A 124 -7.78 -20.88 2.56
C TYR A 124 -8.40 -20.02 3.67
N TYR A 125 -9.09 -18.95 3.32
CA TYR A 125 -9.76 -18.03 4.25
C TYR A 125 -11.28 -18.25 4.34
N ALA A 126 -11.79 -19.39 3.89
CA ALA A 126 -13.25 -19.67 3.93
C ALA A 126 -13.83 -19.53 5.33
N GLY A 127 -14.96 -18.84 5.44
CA GLY A 127 -15.68 -18.64 6.71
C GLY A 127 -15.18 -17.45 7.55
N LEU A 128 -14.32 -16.59 6.97
CA LEU A 128 -13.89 -15.33 7.61
C LEU A 128 -14.67 -14.11 7.10
N ASP A 129 -15.46 -14.27 6.03
CA ASP A 129 -16.24 -13.18 5.44
C ASP A 129 -17.22 -12.60 6.46
N GLY A 130 -17.33 -11.27 6.48
CA GLY A 130 -18.24 -10.55 7.37
C GLY A 130 -17.79 -10.46 8.84
N LEU A 131 -16.62 -10.98 9.20
CA LEU A 131 -16.09 -10.91 10.56
C LEU A 131 -15.25 -9.67 10.80
N ALA A 132 -15.20 -9.19 12.04
CA ALA A 132 -14.38 -8.07 12.47
C ALA A 132 -13.91 -8.21 13.93
N GLY A 133 -13.02 -7.31 14.36
CA GLY A 133 -12.54 -7.22 15.73
C GLY A 133 -11.91 -8.51 16.25
N ASP A 134 -12.17 -8.81 17.50
CA ASP A 134 -11.62 -9.98 18.18
C ASP A 134 -12.12 -11.31 17.61
N GLU A 135 -13.32 -11.34 17.03
CA GLU A 135 -13.85 -12.54 16.39
C GLU A 135 -13.05 -12.89 15.12
N LEU A 136 -12.84 -11.90 14.23
CA LEU A 136 -11.98 -12.08 13.05
C LEU A 136 -10.57 -12.48 13.49
N ARG A 137 -9.98 -11.77 14.45
CA ARG A 137 -8.63 -12.05 14.93
C ARG A 137 -8.48 -13.49 15.44
N THR A 138 -9.45 -13.98 16.23
CA THR A 138 -9.41 -15.31 16.81
C THR A 138 -9.55 -16.40 15.76
N LYS A 139 -10.51 -16.25 14.83
CA LYS A 139 -10.71 -17.22 13.75
C LYS A 139 -9.55 -17.20 12.77
N LEU A 140 -9.04 -16.01 12.45
CA LEU A 140 -7.86 -15.86 11.58
C LEU A 140 -6.63 -16.52 12.19
N ALA A 141 -6.39 -16.35 13.50
CA ALA A 141 -5.33 -17.03 14.22
C ALA A 141 -5.44 -18.55 14.10
N ALA A 142 -6.64 -19.11 14.22
CA ALA A 142 -6.86 -20.55 14.06
C ALA A 142 -6.51 -21.06 12.65
N VAL A 143 -6.65 -20.22 11.61
CA VAL A 143 -6.29 -20.54 10.23
C VAL A 143 -4.80 -20.45 9.98
N VAL A 144 -4.11 -19.40 10.47
CA VAL A 144 -2.73 -19.10 10.09
C VAL A 144 -1.66 -19.58 11.07
N SER A 145 -2.00 -19.81 12.35
CA SER A 145 -1.03 -20.28 13.35
C SER A 145 -0.55 -21.71 13.15
N PRO A 146 -1.37 -22.67 12.72
CA PRO A 146 -0.86 -23.99 12.37
C PRO A 146 0.07 -23.92 11.16
N HIS A 147 1.35 -24.22 11.35
CA HIS A 147 2.35 -24.22 10.26
C HIS A 147 3.55 -25.09 10.59
N ALA A 148 4.35 -25.41 9.55
CA ALA A 148 5.57 -26.14 9.70
C ALA A 148 6.71 -25.21 10.16
N ALA A 149 7.41 -25.58 11.23
CA ALA A 149 8.55 -24.83 11.73
C ALA A 149 9.84 -25.24 10.99
N LEU A 150 10.59 -24.28 10.49
CA LEU A 150 11.91 -24.48 9.93
C LEU A 150 12.95 -24.66 11.05
N ARG A 151 14.03 -25.38 10.77
CA ARG A 151 15.22 -25.31 11.63
C ARG A 151 15.92 -23.97 11.41
N TYR A 152 16.43 -23.36 12.46
CA TYR A 152 17.03 -22.02 12.36
C TYR A 152 18.14 -21.91 11.28
N LYS A 153 18.93 -22.98 11.06
CA LYS A 153 19.95 -23.01 10.00
C LYS A 153 19.35 -23.01 8.58
N ASP A 154 18.14 -23.57 8.41
CA ASP A 154 17.51 -23.72 7.09
C ASP A 154 16.83 -22.41 6.63
N VAL A 155 16.62 -21.49 7.55
CA VAL A 155 16.10 -20.14 7.23
C VAL A 155 17.02 -19.40 6.23
N TRP A 156 18.34 -19.64 6.26
CA TRP A 156 19.25 -19.04 5.28
C TRP A 156 18.89 -19.41 3.84
N GLU A 157 18.64 -20.70 3.60
CA GLU A 157 18.31 -21.18 2.25
C GLU A 157 16.91 -20.72 1.83
N ALA A 158 15.97 -20.68 2.78
CA ALA A 158 14.64 -20.14 2.50
C ALA A 158 14.68 -18.66 2.06
N LEU A 159 15.44 -17.82 2.76
CA LEU A 159 15.56 -16.39 2.40
C LEU A 159 16.21 -16.17 1.03
N LYS A 160 17.14 -17.02 0.60
CA LYS A 160 17.76 -16.95 -0.74
C LYS A 160 16.74 -17.10 -1.87
N ILE A 161 15.63 -17.77 -1.62
CA ILE A 161 14.53 -17.98 -2.55
C ILE A 161 13.43 -16.92 -2.34
N LEU A 162 13.02 -16.71 -1.09
CA LEU A 162 11.90 -15.85 -0.74
C LEU A 162 12.17 -14.38 -1.03
N ASP A 163 13.41 -13.94 -0.81
CA ASP A 163 13.82 -12.54 -0.95
C ASP A 163 14.84 -12.36 -2.10
N ALA A 164 14.80 -13.23 -3.11
CA ALA A 164 15.65 -13.16 -4.31
C ALA A 164 15.42 -11.85 -5.07
N ALA A 165 16.49 -11.28 -5.63
CA ALA A 165 16.41 -10.02 -6.38
C ALA A 165 15.55 -10.13 -7.64
N ASP A 166 15.53 -11.29 -8.30
CA ASP A 166 14.52 -11.65 -9.29
C ASP A 166 13.42 -12.47 -8.60
N ALA A 167 12.34 -11.80 -8.24
CA ALA A 167 11.24 -12.44 -7.55
C ALA A 167 10.44 -13.42 -8.43
N GLU A 168 10.46 -13.27 -9.75
CA GLU A 168 9.76 -14.20 -10.66
C GLU A 168 10.60 -15.47 -10.88
N HIS A 169 11.94 -15.36 -10.96
CA HIS A 169 12.86 -16.46 -11.19
C HIS A 169 13.91 -16.60 -10.06
N PRO A 170 13.48 -16.90 -8.82
CA PRO A 170 14.35 -16.84 -7.64
C PRO A 170 15.51 -17.84 -7.68
N GLU A 171 15.36 -18.97 -8.35
CA GLU A 171 16.41 -19.98 -8.51
C GLU A 171 17.58 -19.48 -9.39
N ALA A 172 17.24 -18.65 -10.40
CA ALA A 172 18.23 -18.08 -11.32
C ALA A 172 18.91 -16.82 -10.77
N SER A 173 18.31 -16.18 -9.76
CA SER A 173 18.86 -14.97 -9.14
C SER A 173 20.12 -15.27 -8.33
N SER A 174 21.20 -14.49 -8.53
CA SER A 174 22.43 -14.57 -7.73
C SER A 174 22.34 -13.84 -6.40
N ASP A 175 21.37 -12.89 -6.28
CA ASP A 175 21.31 -11.92 -5.21
C ASP A 175 19.98 -12.00 -4.44
N VAL A 176 20.00 -11.45 -3.22
CA VAL A 176 18.80 -11.15 -2.40
C VAL A 176 18.64 -9.65 -2.28
N ILE A 177 17.43 -9.18 -2.02
CA ILE A 177 17.15 -7.79 -1.66
C ILE A 177 17.15 -7.64 -0.14
N GLU A 178 17.93 -6.72 0.37
CA GLU A 178 17.97 -6.38 1.79
C GLU A 178 16.85 -5.41 2.17
N ILE A 179 16.11 -5.73 3.23
CA ILE A 179 14.88 -5.01 3.61
C ILE A 179 15.09 -3.52 3.96
N TYR A 180 16.23 -3.13 4.53
CA TYR A 180 16.47 -1.75 4.96
C TYR A 180 17.38 -0.92 4.06
N SER A 181 18.22 -1.57 3.27
CA SER A 181 19.11 -0.91 2.32
C SER A 181 18.51 -0.87 0.92
N GLN A 182 17.60 -1.79 0.61
CA GLN A 182 17.01 -2.03 -0.71
C GLN A 182 18.07 -2.36 -1.79
N ARG A 183 19.24 -2.85 -1.36
CA ARG A 183 20.32 -3.27 -2.25
C ARG A 183 20.17 -4.75 -2.61
N ALA A 184 20.53 -5.08 -3.85
CA ALA A 184 20.77 -6.43 -4.26
C ALA A 184 22.17 -6.86 -3.78
N VAL A 185 22.25 -7.93 -2.99
CA VAL A 185 23.49 -8.42 -2.38
C VAL A 185 23.64 -9.92 -2.65
N PRO A 186 24.85 -10.42 -3.02
CA PRO A 186 25.06 -11.82 -3.36
C PRO A 186 24.59 -12.78 -2.27
N LYS A 187 23.82 -13.80 -2.67
CA LYS A 187 23.38 -14.90 -1.80
C LYS A 187 24.53 -15.56 -1.05
N ALA A 188 25.71 -15.60 -1.68
CA ALA A 188 26.94 -16.18 -1.13
C ALA A 188 27.49 -15.40 0.08
N LEU A 189 27.05 -14.17 0.32
CA LEU A 189 27.45 -13.34 1.47
C LEU A 189 26.56 -13.52 2.70
N ALA A 190 25.69 -14.52 2.70
CA ALA A 190 24.86 -14.87 3.85
C ALA A 190 25.70 -15.12 5.11
N GLY A 191 25.45 -14.36 6.17
CA GLY A 191 26.13 -14.49 7.46
C GLY A 191 27.59 -14.00 7.50
N LYS A 192 28.08 -13.33 6.44
CA LYS A 192 29.42 -12.73 6.42
C LYS A 192 29.38 -11.28 6.95
N PRO A 193 30.48 -10.77 7.52
CA PRO A 193 30.53 -9.42 8.09
C PRO A 193 30.22 -8.30 7.08
N ASP A 194 30.59 -8.51 5.80
CA ASP A 194 30.38 -7.62 4.66
C ASP A 194 29.16 -7.97 3.81
N GLY A 195 28.27 -8.79 4.35
CA GLY A 195 27.09 -9.27 3.67
C GLY A 195 25.82 -9.03 4.46
N TRP A 196 24.88 -9.94 4.31
CA TRP A 196 23.57 -9.84 4.93
C TRP A 196 23.34 -10.84 6.06
N ASN A 197 22.41 -10.45 6.96
CA ASN A 197 22.02 -11.26 8.12
C ASN A 197 20.51 -11.53 8.10
N ARG A 198 20.04 -12.42 8.98
CA ARG A 198 18.63 -12.71 9.24
C ARG A 198 18.08 -11.68 10.20
N GLU A 199 17.39 -10.68 9.67
CA GLU A 199 16.69 -9.69 10.47
C GLU A 199 15.35 -10.24 10.94
N HIS A 200 15.10 -10.19 12.25
CA HIS A 200 13.79 -10.45 12.83
C HIS A 200 13.05 -9.12 12.97
N LEU A 201 12.05 -8.88 12.10
CA LEU A 201 11.25 -7.65 12.14
C LEU A 201 10.61 -7.46 13.52
N TRP A 202 9.99 -8.47 14.05
CA TRP A 202 9.70 -8.55 15.50
C TRP A 202 10.92 -9.13 16.20
N PRO A 203 11.65 -8.32 17.01
CA PRO A 203 12.93 -8.76 17.54
C PRO A 203 12.80 -9.92 18.54
N ARG A 204 13.82 -10.74 18.57
CA ARG A 204 13.90 -11.89 19.49
C ARG A 204 13.74 -11.48 20.96
N SER A 205 14.23 -10.31 21.34
CA SER A 205 14.13 -9.75 22.71
C SER A 205 12.69 -9.54 23.20
N TYR A 206 11.72 -9.52 22.30
CA TYR A 206 10.30 -9.42 22.63
C TYR A 206 9.64 -10.78 22.90
N GLY A 207 10.42 -11.84 23.10
CA GLY A 207 9.93 -13.15 23.51
C GLY A 207 10.00 -14.26 22.44
N LEU A 208 10.67 -14.01 21.31
CA LEU A 208 10.89 -15.02 20.28
C LEU A 208 12.20 -15.78 20.54
N THR A 209 12.24 -16.58 21.59
CA THR A 209 13.47 -17.23 22.07
C THR A 209 13.64 -18.64 21.49
N ASP A 210 12.55 -19.29 21.15
CA ASP A 210 12.50 -20.68 20.67
C ASP A 210 11.23 -20.95 19.87
N GLY A 211 11.04 -22.23 19.49
CA GLY A 211 9.83 -22.68 18.80
C GLY A 211 9.61 -22.10 17.41
N PRO A 212 8.39 -22.24 16.88
CA PRO A 212 8.04 -21.76 15.55
C PRO A 212 8.22 -20.25 15.36
N SER A 213 7.94 -19.44 16.37
CA SER A 213 8.04 -17.99 16.32
C SER A 213 9.46 -17.47 16.03
N LEU A 214 10.50 -18.20 16.46
CA LEU A 214 11.90 -17.87 16.19
C LEU A 214 12.30 -18.06 14.73
N THR A 215 11.66 -18.98 14.03
CA THR A 215 12.05 -19.40 12.68
C THR A 215 11.02 -19.05 11.62
N ASP A 216 10.00 -18.30 12.00
CA ASP A 216 8.93 -17.90 11.11
C ASP A 216 9.44 -16.95 10.02
N VAL A 217 9.40 -17.40 8.76
CA VAL A 217 9.95 -16.63 7.65
C VAL A 217 9.01 -15.49 7.20
N HIS A 218 7.77 -15.41 7.70
CA HIS A 218 6.98 -14.19 7.58
C HIS A 218 7.56 -13.03 8.40
N ASN A 219 8.33 -13.33 9.45
CA ASN A 219 8.99 -12.37 10.32
C ASN A 219 10.46 -12.11 9.98
N ILE A 220 11.08 -12.94 9.13
CA ILE A 220 12.52 -12.87 8.92
C ILE A 220 12.83 -12.40 7.48
N ARG A 221 13.72 -11.41 7.36
CA ARG A 221 14.16 -10.82 6.09
C ARG A 221 15.69 -10.70 6.02
N PRO A 222 16.29 -10.71 4.84
CA PRO A 222 17.70 -10.33 4.68
C PRO A 222 17.87 -8.84 5.05
N ALA A 223 18.94 -8.53 5.78
CA ALA A 223 19.34 -7.15 6.06
C ALA A 223 20.85 -7.02 6.12
N ASP A 224 21.39 -5.91 5.69
CA ASP A 224 22.79 -5.54 5.90
C ASP A 224 23.16 -5.69 7.38
N VAL A 225 24.34 -6.24 7.66
CA VAL A 225 24.78 -6.53 9.04
C VAL A 225 24.89 -5.29 9.89
N ASN A 226 25.38 -4.16 9.32
CA ASN A 226 25.55 -2.91 10.05
C ASN A 226 24.20 -2.20 10.25
N VAL A 227 23.34 -2.24 9.24
CA VAL A 227 22.00 -1.67 9.32
C VAL A 227 21.14 -2.43 10.32
N ASN A 228 21.19 -3.77 10.31
CA ASN A 228 20.52 -4.62 11.29
C ASN A 228 21.00 -4.30 12.73
N SER A 229 22.31 -4.14 12.92
CA SER A 229 22.88 -3.74 14.22
C SER A 229 22.40 -2.35 14.66
N SER A 230 22.30 -1.40 13.73
CA SER A 230 21.81 -0.04 14.00
C SER A 230 20.32 -0.01 14.35
N ARG A 231 19.53 -0.86 13.71
CA ARG A 231 18.11 -1.04 14.06
C ARG A 231 17.96 -1.61 15.45
N GLY A 232 18.73 -2.63 15.83
CA GLY A 232 18.72 -3.24 17.15
C GLY A 232 17.35 -3.80 17.54
N ASN A 233 16.81 -3.36 18.67
CA ASN A 233 15.48 -3.75 19.16
C ASN A 233 14.47 -2.60 19.14
N LYS A 234 14.74 -1.54 18.37
CA LYS A 234 13.86 -0.39 18.28
C LYS A 234 12.51 -0.80 17.71
N TYR A 235 11.46 -0.19 18.20
CA TYR A 235 10.13 -0.39 17.63
C TYR A 235 9.95 0.44 16.35
N PHE A 236 8.96 0.08 15.54
CA PHE A 236 8.72 0.74 14.28
C PHE A 236 7.85 1.98 14.42
N GLY A 237 8.30 3.06 13.82
CA GLY A 237 7.62 4.36 13.81
C GLY A 237 8.50 5.43 13.20
N GLU A 238 7.88 6.47 12.68
CA GLU A 238 8.56 7.61 12.07
C GLU A 238 9.08 8.57 13.14
N CYS A 239 10.11 9.34 12.79
CA CYS A 239 10.48 10.52 13.56
C CYS A 239 9.33 11.53 13.56
N THR A 240 9.11 12.18 14.70
CA THR A 240 8.13 13.25 14.85
C THR A 240 8.85 14.59 15.04
N ALA A 241 8.15 15.70 14.93
CA ALA A 241 8.71 17.03 15.18
C ALA A 241 9.31 17.17 16.60
N THR A 242 8.90 16.32 17.54
CA THR A 242 9.40 16.26 18.92
C THR A 242 10.50 15.22 19.11
N SER A 243 10.85 14.42 18.09
CA SER A 243 11.95 13.46 18.18
C SER A 243 13.27 14.17 18.32
N THR A 244 13.97 13.89 19.41
CA THR A 244 15.36 14.31 19.58
C THR A 244 16.28 13.34 18.86
N ASN A 245 17.30 13.87 18.18
CA ASN A 245 18.31 13.06 17.47
C ASN A 245 17.75 12.18 16.35
N CYS A 246 16.75 12.66 15.59
CA CYS A 246 16.33 11.98 14.38
C CYS A 246 17.45 11.99 13.33
N VAL A 247 17.84 10.81 12.85
CA VAL A 247 18.89 10.60 11.85
C VAL A 247 18.26 10.04 10.58
N ARG A 248 18.63 10.60 9.43
CA ARG A 248 18.20 10.19 8.10
C ARG A 248 19.34 10.38 7.07
N PRO A 249 19.83 9.33 6.40
CA PRO A 249 19.46 7.93 6.59
C PRO A 249 19.81 7.41 7.99
N ALA A 250 19.08 6.41 8.44
CA ALA A 250 19.24 5.82 9.77
C ALA A 250 20.62 5.18 10.02
N ASN A 251 21.31 4.80 8.94
CA ASN A 251 22.65 4.25 8.89
C ASN A 251 23.26 4.53 7.51
N HIS A 252 24.58 4.55 7.39
CA HIS A 252 25.32 4.82 6.15
C HIS A 252 24.96 3.83 5.03
N GLU A 253 24.77 2.55 5.34
CA GLU A 253 24.43 1.50 4.38
C GLU A 253 22.92 1.36 4.16
N ALA A 254 22.08 2.04 4.94
CA ALA A 254 20.64 2.02 4.78
C ALA A 254 20.17 2.86 3.59
N ALA A 255 18.96 2.62 3.10
CA ALA A 255 18.34 3.47 2.08
C ALA A 255 18.17 4.91 2.61
N SER A 256 18.24 5.89 1.69
CA SER A 256 18.31 7.32 2.01
C SER A 256 17.11 7.87 2.78
N ASP A 257 15.98 7.18 2.74
CA ASP A 257 14.72 7.56 3.36
C ASP A 257 14.39 6.78 4.65
N THR A 258 15.32 5.93 5.12
CA THR A 258 15.23 5.34 6.46
C THR A 258 15.39 6.40 7.53
N GLU A 259 14.66 6.29 8.63
CA GLU A 259 14.75 7.21 9.76
C GLU A 259 14.94 6.45 11.07
N THR A 260 15.67 7.05 12.00
CA THR A 260 15.78 6.53 13.37
C THR A 260 15.97 7.65 14.37
N ASP A 261 15.44 7.44 15.55
CA ASP A 261 15.79 8.19 16.76
C ASP A 261 16.29 7.21 17.84
N ALA A 262 16.25 7.59 19.10
CA ALA A 262 16.71 6.74 20.21
C ALA A 262 15.90 5.44 20.34
N GLU A 263 14.62 5.44 19.99
CA GLU A 263 13.66 4.38 20.28
C GLU A 263 13.01 3.78 19.02
N LYS A 264 12.89 4.57 17.95
CA LYS A 264 12.11 4.23 16.74
C LYS A 264 13.00 3.95 15.55
N TRP A 265 12.45 3.16 14.65
CA TRP A 265 13.01 2.86 13.34
C TRP A 265 11.90 2.94 12.27
N ALA A 266 12.09 3.76 11.25
CA ALA A 266 11.25 3.77 10.08
C ALA A 266 12.04 3.19 8.88
N PRO A 267 11.58 2.06 8.30
CA PRO A 267 12.21 1.49 7.12
C PRO A 267 11.97 2.36 5.88
N PRO A 268 12.62 2.06 4.74
CA PRO A 268 12.34 2.73 3.46
C PRO A 268 10.86 2.70 3.12
N PHE A 269 10.35 3.74 2.46
CA PHE A 269 8.92 3.90 2.16
C PHE A 269 8.32 2.68 1.45
N GLN A 270 9.05 2.10 0.50
CA GLN A 270 8.60 0.99 -0.35
C GLN A 270 8.47 -0.38 0.35
N VAL A 271 8.83 -0.48 1.63
CA VAL A 271 8.71 -1.71 2.43
C VAL A 271 8.08 -1.47 3.80
N ARG A 272 7.52 -0.30 4.01
CA ARG A 272 6.80 0.02 5.26
C ARG A 272 5.58 -0.87 5.43
N GLY A 273 4.84 -1.08 4.34
CA GLY A 273 3.71 -2.01 4.30
C GLY A 273 4.13 -3.44 4.55
N ASP A 274 5.20 -3.93 3.91
CA ASP A 274 5.75 -5.26 4.12
C ASP A 274 6.08 -5.52 5.59
N VAL A 275 6.75 -4.55 6.24
CA VAL A 275 7.07 -4.62 7.67
C VAL A 275 5.81 -4.61 8.52
N ALA A 276 4.86 -3.73 8.23
CA ALA A 276 3.58 -3.65 8.96
C ALA A 276 2.82 -4.98 8.89
N ARG A 277 2.64 -5.54 7.70
CA ARG A 277 1.95 -6.82 7.48
C ARG A 277 2.65 -8.00 8.15
N SER A 278 3.99 -7.99 8.18
CA SER A 278 4.76 -8.99 8.92
C SER A 278 4.49 -8.93 10.43
N LEU A 279 4.45 -7.73 11.01
CA LEU A 279 4.18 -7.55 12.44
C LEU A 279 2.72 -7.86 12.80
N MET A 280 1.77 -7.51 11.94
CA MET A 280 0.36 -7.85 12.10
C MET A 280 0.15 -9.36 12.08
N TYR A 281 0.80 -10.07 11.16
CA TYR A 281 0.82 -11.52 11.12
C TYR A 281 1.35 -12.11 12.44
N MET A 282 2.48 -11.61 12.93
CA MET A 282 3.07 -12.10 14.19
C MET A 282 2.14 -11.89 15.39
N ALA A 283 1.44 -10.75 15.46
CA ALA A 283 0.48 -10.47 16.51
C ALA A 283 -0.77 -11.35 16.45
N VAL A 284 -1.16 -11.83 15.27
CA VAL A 284 -2.27 -12.78 15.09
C VAL A 284 -1.82 -14.20 15.36
N SER A 285 -0.74 -14.65 14.72
CA SER A 285 -0.25 -16.04 14.84
C SER A 285 0.26 -16.38 16.23
N TYR A 286 0.83 -15.41 16.95
CA TYR A 286 1.48 -15.62 18.25
C TYR A 286 0.93 -14.70 19.34
N GLY A 287 -0.27 -14.19 19.16
CA GLY A 287 -0.97 -13.33 20.13
C GLY A 287 -1.53 -14.06 21.34
N SER A 288 -2.14 -13.30 22.25
CA SER A 288 -2.69 -13.82 23.51
C SER A 288 -3.83 -14.84 23.34
N SER A 289 -4.46 -14.89 22.18
CA SER A 289 -5.53 -15.86 21.86
C SER A 289 -5.01 -17.28 21.61
N GLN A 290 -3.70 -17.48 21.52
CA GLN A 290 -3.08 -18.77 21.22
C GLN A 290 -2.33 -19.29 22.45
N GLU A 291 -2.75 -20.44 22.98
CA GLU A 291 -2.08 -21.10 24.10
C GLU A 291 -0.68 -21.60 23.68
N GLY A 292 0.30 -21.46 24.58
CA GLY A 292 1.68 -21.88 24.33
C GLY A 292 2.49 -20.94 23.41
N THR A 293 1.95 -19.77 23.05
CA THR A 293 2.65 -18.75 22.25
C THR A 293 3.32 -17.69 23.11
N PRO A 294 4.22 -16.87 22.54
CA PRO A 294 4.86 -15.77 23.27
C PRO A 294 3.92 -14.61 23.65
N HIS A 295 2.64 -14.63 23.29
CA HIS A 295 1.65 -13.58 23.55
C HIS A 295 2.07 -12.20 23.03
N LEU A 296 2.36 -12.12 21.73
CA LEU A 296 2.77 -10.89 21.07
C LEU A 296 1.57 -9.93 20.89
N GLU A 297 1.79 -8.65 21.11
CA GLU A 297 0.74 -7.63 21.00
C GLU A 297 1.25 -6.40 20.25
N LEU A 298 0.43 -5.82 19.36
CA LEU A 298 0.67 -4.51 18.76
C LEU A 298 0.06 -3.40 19.63
N SER A 299 0.79 -2.30 19.78
CA SER A 299 0.37 -1.20 20.67
C SER A 299 1.05 0.12 20.29
N ASP A 300 0.40 1.24 20.59
CA ASP A 300 1.03 2.58 20.54
C ASP A 300 1.85 2.89 21.80
N SER A 301 1.93 1.91 22.73
CA SER A 301 2.80 1.96 23.90
C SER A 301 3.71 0.72 23.93
N PRO A 302 4.75 0.67 23.08
CA PRO A 302 5.64 -0.49 22.97
C PRO A 302 6.34 -0.82 24.28
N SER A 303 6.60 -2.11 24.53
CA SER A 303 7.29 -2.57 25.72
C SER A 303 7.90 -3.95 25.51
N ILE A 304 9.21 -4.07 25.62
CA ILE A 304 9.92 -5.35 25.54
C ILE A 304 9.41 -6.32 26.60
N GLN A 305 9.28 -5.85 27.86
CA GLN A 305 8.87 -6.67 29.01
C GLN A 305 7.45 -7.23 28.84
N ARG A 306 6.56 -6.46 28.20
CA ARG A 306 5.17 -6.85 27.93
C ARG A 306 4.99 -7.45 26.52
N ARG A 307 6.08 -7.62 25.75
CA ARG A 307 6.08 -8.14 24.37
C ARG A 307 5.20 -7.35 23.42
N LYS A 308 5.05 -6.03 23.67
CA LYS A 308 4.28 -5.10 22.86
C LYS A 308 5.18 -4.40 21.88
N MET A 309 4.90 -4.57 20.59
CA MET A 309 5.57 -3.92 19.46
C MET A 309 4.68 -2.82 18.89
N GLY A 310 5.22 -1.90 18.23
CA GLY A 310 4.46 -0.83 17.57
C GLY A 310 5.37 0.10 16.79
N LEU A 311 4.87 1.26 16.46
CA LEU A 311 3.57 1.85 16.87
C LEU A 311 2.42 1.29 16.01
N LEU A 312 1.36 0.79 16.63
CA LEU A 312 0.21 0.24 15.92
C LEU A 312 -0.39 1.27 14.95
N SER A 313 -0.57 2.52 15.36
CA SER A 313 -1.09 3.59 14.49
C SER A 313 -0.21 3.84 13.26
N ALA A 314 1.12 3.74 13.40
CA ALA A 314 2.04 3.87 12.28
C ALA A 314 1.96 2.66 11.34
N LEU A 315 1.89 1.45 11.90
CA LEU A 315 1.79 0.20 11.13
C LEU A 315 0.49 0.14 10.30
N LEU A 316 -0.65 0.53 10.88
CA LEU A 316 -1.92 0.61 10.15
C LEU A 316 -1.83 1.59 8.98
N ARG A 317 -1.26 2.77 9.21
CA ARG A 317 -1.03 3.76 8.15
C ARG A 317 -0.07 3.22 7.07
N TRP A 318 1.00 2.54 7.45
CA TRP A 318 1.96 1.97 6.49
C TRP A 318 1.34 0.87 5.62
N ASN A 319 0.50 0.01 6.20
CA ASN A 319 -0.25 -0.99 5.45
C ASN A 319 -1.19 -0.36 4.39
N GLU A 320 -1.77 0.80 4.70
CA GLU A 320 -2.61 1.55 3.76
C GLU A 320 -1.80 2.26 2.67
N LEU A 321 -0.62 2.80 3.02
CA LEU A 321 0.20 3.63 2.12
C LEU A 321 1.13 2.82 1.21
N ASP A 322 1.41 1.59 1.57
CA ASP A 322 2.29 0.68 0.85
C ASP A 322 1.58 -0.68 0.73
N PRO A 323 0.66 -0.81 -0.24
CA PRO A 323 -0.11 -2.03 -0.46
C PRO A 323 0.78 -3.19 -0.93
N PRO A 324 0.30 -4.46 -0.79
CA PRO A 324 1.08 -5.64 -1.15
C PRO A 324 1.60 -5.60 -2.59
N SER A 325 2.91 -5.57 -2.75
CA SER A 325 3.57 -5.63 -4.04
C SER A 325 3.50 -7.04 -4.66
N ARG A 326 3.75 -7.14 -5.98
CA ARG A 326 3.83 -8.46 -6.64
C ARG A 326 4.91 -9.35 -6.04
N SER A 327 6.05 -8.80 -5.67
CA SER A 327 7.13 -9.56 -5.02
C SER A 327 6.73 -10.09 -3.65
N GLU A 328 5.99 -9.30 -2.87
CA GLU A 328 5.47 -9.72 -1.57
C GLU A 328 4.39 -10.82 -1.70
N GLN A 329 3.51 -10.72 -2.70
CA GLN A 329 2.52 -11.76 -3.01
C GLN A 329 3.20 -13.09 -3.39
N LEU A 330 4.19 -13.05 -4.30
CA LEU A 330 4.98 -14.23 -4.67
C LEU A 330 5.74 -14.83 -3.48
N ARG A 331 6.25 -13.97 -2.60
CA ARG A 331 6.88 -14.42 -1.35
C ARG A 331 5.88 -15.16 -0.47
N ASN A 332 4.68 -14.62 -0.29
CA ASN A 332 3.60 -15.23 0.50
C ASN A 332 3.19 -16.60 -0.06
N ASP A 333 3.04 -16.69 -1.39
CA ASP A 333 2.75 -17.95 -2.09
C ASP A 333 3.84 -19.01 -1.83
N ARG A 334 5.11 -18.61 -1.89
CA ARG A 334 6.25 -19.51 -1.67
C ARG A 334 6.43 -19.92 -0.21
N VAL A 335 6.18 -19.03 0.74
CA VAL A 335 6.17 -19.41 2.16
C VAL A 335 5.18 -20.54 2.39
N CYS A 336 3.99 -20.42 1.82
CA CYS A 336 2.96 -21.44 1.93
C CYS A 336 3.34 -22.73 1.17
N SER A 337 3.65 -22.64 -0.10
CA SER A 337 3.85 -23.82 -0.96
C SER A 337 5.14 -24.60 -0.67
N LEU A 338 6.22 -23.90 -0.28
CA LEU A 338 7.56 -24.51 -0.20
C LEU A 338 8.07 -24.71 1.24
N TYR A 339 7.58 -23.93 2.23
CA TYR A 339 8.24 -23.86 3.54
C TYR A 339 7.33 -24.11 4.73
N GLN A 340 6.38 -23.24 5.02
CA GLN A 340 5.63 -23.25 6.27
C GLN A 340 4.20 -23.77 6.15
N HIS A 341 3.66 -23.84 4.95
CA HIS A 341 2.27 -24.23 4.64
C HIS A 341 1.21 -23.31 5.25
N ASN A 342 1.59 -22.06 5.54
CA ASN A 342 0.68 -21.00 5.94
C ASN A 342 0.94 -19.71 5.17
N ARG A 343 -0.05 -18.83 5.16
CA ARG A 343 -0.04 -17.54 4.47
C ARG A 343 -0.05 -16.40 5.47
N ASN A 344 0.56 -15.27 5.10
CA ASN A 344 0.32 -14.02 5.78
C ASN A 344 -0.99 -13.41 5.28
N PRO A 345 -2.04 -13.35 6.12
CA PRO A 345 -3.36 -12.90 5.69
C PRO A 345 -3.41 -11.42 5.32
N PHE A 346 -2.50 -10.62 5.84
CA PHE A 346 -2.45 -9.19 5.54
C PHE A 346 -1.79 -8.88 4.19
N VAL A 347 -1.14 -9.86 3.55
CA VAL A 347 -0.71 -9.79 2.15
C VAL A 347 -1.86 -10.13 1.21
N ASP A 348 -2.66 -11.13 1.55
CA ASP A 348 -3.82 -11.55 0.74
C ASP A 348 -5.03 -10.64 0.94
N HIS A 349 -5.22 -10.14 2.17
CA HIS A 349 -6.36 -9.34 2.64
C HIS A 349 -5.85 -8.19 3.54
N PRO A 350 -5.22 -7.15 2.97
CA PRO A 350 -4.66 -6.03 3.75
C PRO A 350 -5.73 -5.28 4.56
N GLU A 351 -7.00 -5.34 4.14
CA GLU A 351 -8.15 -4.77 4.85
C GLU A 351 -8.40 -5.41 6.22
N TYR A 352 -7.99 -6.65 6.46
CA TYR A 352 -8.14 -7.30 7.77
C TYR A 352 -7.41 -6.54 8.90
N ALA A 353 -6.37 -5.78 8.56
CA ALA A 353 -5.69 -4.93 9.52
C ALA A 353 -6.64 -3.91 10.17
N ASN A 354 -7.42 -3.22 9.36
CA ASN A 354 -8.39 -2.25 9.87
C ASN A 354 -9.57 -2.93 10.56
N LEU A 355 -10.06 -4.03 10.01
CA LEU A 355 -11.17 -4.81 10.61
C LEU A 355 -10.82 -5.33 12.01
N ILE A 356 -9.55 -5.68 12.27
CA ILE A 356 -9.11 -6.21 13.57
C ILE A 356 -8.81 -5.08 14.57
N TRP A 357 -8.02 -4.07 14.18
CA TRP A 357 -7.49 -3.10 15.13
C TRP A 357 -8.22 -1.76 15.18
N ARG A 358 -9.05 -1.44 14.19
CA ARG A 358 -9.89 -0.24 14.23
C ARG A 358 -11.36 -0.52 14.62
N ASN A 359 -11.71 -1.79 14.89
CA ASN A 359 -13.09 -2.22 15.20
C ASN A 359 -14.12 -1.78 14.15
N LEU A 360 -13.72 -1.80 12.88
CA LEU A 360 -14.63 -1.46 11.78
C LEU A 360 -15.47 -2.68 11.39
N PRO A 361 -16.77 -2.52 11.10
CA PRO A 361 -17.61 -3.61 10.57
C PRO A 361 -17.04 -4.13 9.24
N ALA A 362 -17.14 -5.44 8.98
CA ALA A 362 -16.53 -6.15 7.85
C ALA A 362 -17.00 -5.72 6.45
N GLU A 363 -18.01 -4.88 6.34
CA GLU A 363 -18.56 -4.44 5.04
C GLU A 363 -18.34 -2.95 4.72
N SER A 364 -17.46 -2.27 5.45
CA SER A 364 -17.27 -0.84 5.26
C SER A 364 -15.81 -0.47 5.09
N SER A 365 -15.44 0.02 3.91
CA SER A 365 -14.39 1.03 3.86
C SER A 365 -14.91 2.22 4.68
N PRO A 366 -14.19 2.69 5.73
CA PRO A 366 -14.78 3.64 6.65
C PRO A 366 -15.11 4.94 5.94
N PHE A 367 -16.32 5.42 6.17
CA PHE A 367 -16.61 6.82 5.98
C PHE A 367 -15.69 7.64 6.92
N THR A 368 -14.66 8.22 6.34
CA THR A 368 -13.64 8.99 7.07
C THR A 368 -14.01 10.46 7.21
N GLY A 369 -15.21 10.83 6.82
CA GLY A 369 -15.75 12.17 7.02
C GLY A 369 -15.70 12.55 8.50
N LYS A 370 -14.71 13.35 8.89
CA LYS A 370 -14.58 13.91 10.25
C LYS A 370 -15.78 14.78 10.64
N SER A 371 -16.61 15.12 9.67
CA SER A 371 -17.76 15.97 9.82
C SER A 371 -19.01 15.25 9.32
N GLN A 372 -19.94 14.96 10.21
CA GLN A 372 -21.29 14.53 9.82
C GLN A 372 -22.08 15.60 9.05
N LYS A 373 -21.47 16.77 8.79
CA LYS A 373 -22.12 17.91 8.13
C LYS A 373 -21.73 18.12 6.68
N ALA A 374 -20.63 17.49 6.21
CA ALA A 374 -20.16 17.63 4.84
C ALA A 374 -19.22 16.50 4.46
N TRP A 375 -19.46 15.87 3.30
CA TRP A 375 -18.63 14.77 2.81
C TRP A 375 -18.71 14.61 1.28
N VAL A 376 -17.77 13.87 0.69
CA VAL A 376 -17.82 13.40 -0.69
C VAL A 376 -18.76 12.20 -0.75
N ASN A 377 -19.76 12.25 -1.61
CA ASN A 377 -20.87 11.28 -1.64
C ASN A 377 -20.78 10.27 -2.77
N GLU A 378 -20.45 10.75 -3.96
CA GLU A 378 -20.38 9.93 -5.18
C GLU A 378 -19.42 10.58 -6.17
N PHE A 379 -18.71 9.79 -6.97
CA PHE A 379 -17.91 10.29 -8.09
C PHE A 379 -17.72 9.22 -9.15
N HIS A 380 -17.39 9.66 -10.37
CA HIS A 380 -17.09 8.86 -11.53
C HIS A 380 -15.90 9.45 -12.27
N TYR A 381 -14.87 8.64 -12.61
CA TYR A 381 -13.61 9.14 -13.14
C TYR A 381 -13.07 8.38 -14.36
N GLU A 382 -13.53 7.16 -14.65
CA GLU A 382 -13.01 6.37 -15.77
C GLU A 382 -14.10 5.54 -16.45
N ASN A 383 -14.09 5.57 -17.79
CA ASN A 383 -14.95 4.70 -18.61
C ASN A 383 -14.26 4.13 -19.85
N LYS A 384 -14.93 3.18 -20.47
CA LYS A 384 -14.46 2.54 -21.68
C LYS A 384 -14.27 3.53 -22.82
N GLY A 385 -13.04 3.68 -23.24
CA GLY A 385 -12.66 4.53 -24.36
C GLY A 385 -12.31 5.96 -23.96
N LYS A 386 -13.16 6.92 -24.26
CA LYS A 386 -12.97 8.32 -23.84
C LYS A 386 -13.75 8.57 -22.57
N ASP A 387 -13.11 9.18 -21.57
CA ASP A 387 -13.77 9.50 -20.33
C ASP A 387 -14.81 10.60 -20.55
N GLU A 388 -16.05 10.30 -20.18
CA GLU A 388 -17.20 11.15 -20.34
C GLU A 388 -18.09 11.13 -19.09
N ASN A 389 -18.75 12.23 -18.82
CA ASN A 389 -19.64 12.39 -17.66
C ASN A 389 -18.97 12.27 -16.28
N GLU A 390 -17.65 12.49 -16.21
CA GLU A 390 -16.93 12.51 -14.94
C GLU A 390 -17.51 13.58 -14.01
N PHE A 391 -17.78 13.20 -12.76
CA PHE A 391 -18.39 14.09 -11.78
C PHE A 391 -17.92 13.81 -10.37
N VAL A 392 -18.10 14.80 -9.51
CA VAL A 392 -18.01 14.67 -8.04
C VAL A 392 -19.31 15.22 -7.44
N GLU A 393 -19.87 14.47 -6.53
CA GLU A 393 -21.00 14.87 -5.71
C GLU A 393 -20.61 14.97 -4.24
N LEU A 394 -21.09 16.03 -3.59
CA LEU A 394 -20.87 16.34 -2.19
C LEU A 394 -22.22 16.45 -1.49
N VAL A 395 -22.32 15.98 -0.26
CA VAL A 395 -23.45 16.22 0.63
C VAL A 395 -23.04 17.27 1.65
N ILE A 396 -23.86 18.31 1.79
CA ILE A 396 -23.58 19.46 2.66
C ILE A 396 -24.80 19.77 3.52
N HIS A 397 -24.63 19.78 4.84
CA HIS A 397 -25.68 20.20 5.77
C HIS A 397 -25.94 21.71 5.65
N THR A 398 -27.20 22.11 5.68
CA THR A 398 -27.65 23.51 5.48
C THR A 398 -27.11 24.51 6.52
N SER A 399 -26.56 24.03 7.64
CA SER A 399 -25.87 24.87 8.62
C SER A 399 -24.49 25.37 8.17
N LEU A 400 -23.93 24.85 7.07
CA LEU A 400 -22.67 25.29 6.48
C LEU A 400 -22.95 26.22 5.31
N ASP A 401 -22.19 27.32 5.21
CA ASP A 401 -22.29 28.24 4.07
C ASP A 401 -21.39 27.73 2.93
N ALA A 402 -21.98 27.52 1.76
CA ALA A 402 -21.26 27.03 0.57
C ALA A 402 -20.07 27.90 0.16
N LYS A 403 -20.09 29.23 0.50
CA LYS A 403 -18.96 30.13 0.21
C LYS A 403 -17.69 29.77 1.00
N ASP A 404 -17.87 29.13 2.14
CA ASP A 404 -16.79 28.70 3.03
C ASP A 404 -16.29 27.29 2.70
N LEU A 405 -16.87 26.63 1.67
CA LEU A 405 -16.51 25.27 1.27
C LEU A 405 -15.82 25.23 -0.09
N MET A 406 -14.83 24.36 -0.23
CA MET A 406 -14.05 24.19 -1.44
C MET A 406 -13.79 22.71 -1.73
N LEU A 407 -14.09 22.29 -2.96
CA LEU A 407 -13.64 21.02 -3.53
C LEU A 407 -12.25 21.23 -4.14
N THR A 408 -11.29 20.41 -3.76
CA THR A 408 -9.90 20.48 -4.25
C THR A 408 -9.45 19.12 -4.73
N LEU A 409 -8.95 19.06 -5.97
CA LEU A 409 -8.52 17.84 -6.64
C LEU A 409 -7.00 17.80 -6.73
N TYR A 410 -6.40 16.65 -6.37
CA TYR A 410 -4.97 16.43 -6.28
C TYR A 410 -4.50 15.35 -7.25
N ASN A 411 -3.39 15.62 -7.96
CA ASN A 411 -2.74 14.66 -8.84
C ASN A 411 -1.86 13.70 -8.04
N GLY A 412 -2.10 12.41 -8.16
CA GLY A 412 -1.40 11.36 -7.43
C GLY A 412 0.08 11.24 -7.77
N THR A 413 0.46 11.50 -9.03
CA THR A 413 1.87 11.41 -9.47
C THR A 413 2.78 12.40 -8.74
N ASN A 414 2.27 13.58 -8.37
CA ASN A 414 3.09 14.64 -7.78
C ASN A 414 2.52 15.25 -6.50
N GLY A 415 1.36 14.81 -6.04
CA GLY A 415 0.69 15.30 -4.84
C GLY A 415 0.21 16.76 -4.91
N ARG A 416 0.13 17.36 -6.11
CA ARG A 416 -0.21 18.78 -6.26
C ARG A 416 -1.63 19.00 -6.72
N ILE A 417 -2.19 20.13 -6.34
CA ILE A 417 -3.50 20.57 -6.80
C ILE A 417 -3.49 20.78 -8.31
N TYR A 418 -4.45 20.20 -9.01
CA TYR A 418 -4.73 20.53 -10.41
C TYR A 418 -6.06 21.28 -10.59
N ARG A 419 -6.96 21.24 -9.62
CA ARG A 419 -8.23 21.97 -9.65
C ARG A 419 -8.71 22.31 -8.24
N SER A 420 -9.34 23.50 -8.09
CA SER A 420 -10.08 23.90 -6.89
C SER A 420 -11.32 24.68 -7.27
N LEU A 421 -12.46 24.34 -6.66
CA LEU A 421 -13.76 24.90 -6.95
C LEU A 421 -14.44 25.31 -5.63
N ASN A 422 -14.91 26.55 -5.54
CA ASN A 422 -15.73 27.00 -4.41
C ASN A 422 -17.19 26.57 -4.61
N LEU A 423 -17.83 26.02 -3.58
CA LEU A 423 -19.18 25.48 -3.69
C LEU A 423 -20.25 26.55 -3.93
N ALA A 424 -19.96 27.82 -3.65
CA ALA A 424 -20.84 28.92 -3.99
C ALA A 424 -20.87 29.24 -5.49
N ASP A 425 -19.98 28.69 -6.31
CA ASP A 425 -20.00 28.90 -7.76
C ASP A 425 -21.13 28.11 -8.42
N ARG A 426 -22.28 28.74 -8.52
CA ARG A 426 -23.49 28.18 -9.14
C ARG A 426 -23.39 27.92 -10.64
N LYS A 427 -22.30 28.33 -11.28
CA LYS A 427 -22.03 27.96 -12.68
C LYS A 427 -21.37 26.60 -12.80
N SER A 428 -20.62 26.23 -11.77
CA SER A 428 -19.94 24.94 -11.70
C SER A 428 -20.78 23.87 -11.03
N PHE A 429 -21.53 24.22 -9.97
CA PHE A 429 -22.29 23.24 -9.18
C PHE A 429 -23.80 23.32 -9.46
N THR A 430 -24.40 22.16 -9.75
CA THR A 430 -25.83 21.92 -9.63
C THR A 430 -26.13 21.56 -8.17
N VAL A 431 -27.18 22.17 -7.61
CA VAL A 431 -27.55 21.91 -6.21
C VAL A 431 -28.97 21.39 -6.17
N THR A 432 -29.16 20.26 -5.53
CA THR A 432 -30.48 19.62 -5.34
C THR A 432 -30.74 19.34 -3.86
N GLU A 433 -31.99 19.12 -3.50
CA GLU A 433 -32.35 18.71 -2.15
C GLU A 433 -31.98 17.22 -1.93
N GLY A 434 -31.31 16.97 -0.82
CA GLY A 434 -31.03 15.62 -0.33
C GLY A 434 -32.07 15.13 0.65
N SER A 435 -31.66 14.67 1.81
CA SER A 435 -32.54 14.39 2.93
C SER A 435 -32.70 15.64 3.81
N SER A 436 -33.57 15.59 4.83
CA SER A 436 -33.89 16.71 5.69
C SER A 436 -32.64 17.39 6.27
N GLY A 437 -32.43 18.66 5.89
CA GLY A 437 -31.29 19.45 6.35
C GLY A 437 -30.02 19.33 5.53
N TYR A 438 -30.02 18.56 4.43
CA TYR A 438 -28.85 18.36 3.55
C TYR A 438 -29.15 18.70 2.09
N LEU A 439 -28.14 19.22 1.41
CA LEU A 439 -28.12 19.53 -0.02
C LEU A 439 -27.06 18.71 -0.72
N LEU A 440 -27.34 18.30 -1.94
CA LEU A 440 -26.39 17.65 -2.86
C LEU A 440 -25.78 18.71 -3.78
N TYR A 441 -24.46 18.75 -3.84
CA TYR A 441 -23.68 19.63 -4.72
C TYR A 441 -22.95 18.77 -5.74
N THR A 442 -23.43 18.74 -6.97
CA THR A 442 -22.85 17.95 -8.07
C THR A 442 -22.10 18.85 -9.04
N VAL A 443 -20.88 18.47 -9.39
CA VAL A 443 -20.08 19.14 -10.41
C VAL A 443 -19.55 18.14 -11.43
N TYR A 444 -19.79 18.41 -12.71
CA TYR A 444 -19.15 17.69 -13.80
C TYR A 444 -17.77 18.31 -14.07
N THR A 445 -16.74 17.53 -13.90
CA THR A 445 -15.36 18.01 -13.98
C THR A 445 -14.42 16.87 -14.34
N PRO A 446 -13.45 17.07 -15.26
CA PRO A 446 -12.44 16.07 -15.51
C PRO A 446 -11.69 15.68 -14.22
N LEU A 447 -11.68 14.39 -13.94
CA LEU A 447 -10.89 13.75 -12.92
C LEU A 447 -9.69 13.08 -13.58
N GLN A 448 -8.60 12.89 -12.88
CA GLN A 448 -7.43 12.21 -13.43
C GLN A 448 -7.54 10.70 -13.20
N ASN A 449 -7.08 9.93 -14.19
CA ASN A 449 -6.97 8.46 -14.14
C ASN A 449 -5.51 8.13 -13.89
N GLY A 450 -5.20 7.67 -12.75
CA GLY A 450 -3.85 7.30 -12.45
C GLY A 450 -3.73 6.83 -11.02
N PRO A 451 -2.63 6.21 -10.64
CA PRO A 451 -2.50 5.71 -9.30
C PRO A 451 -2.60 6.85 -8.30
N ALA A 452 -3.58 6.73 -7.39
CA ALA A 452 -3.76 7.51 -6.19
C ALA A 452 -4.20 8.97 -6.35
N ASP A 453 -5.02 9.32 -7.37
CA ASP A 453 -5.56 10.68 -7.46
C ASP A 453 -6.54 10.98 -6.31
N GLY A 454 -6.59 12.25 -5.88
CA GLY A 454 -7.24 12.63 -4.62
C GLY A 454 -8.30 13.71 -4.72
N ILE A 455 -9.30 13.59 -3.86
CA ILE A 455 -10.43 14.51 -3.69
C ILE A 455 -10.44 15.03 -2.25
N ALA A 456 -10.36 16.34 -2.05
CA ALA A 456 -10.44 16.95 -0.73
C ALA A 456 -11.60 17.93 -0.62
N LEU A 457 -12.36 17.82 0.46
CA LEU A 457 -13.38 18.79 0.88
C LEU A 457 -12.82 19.66 2.00
N ILE A 458 -12.78 20.96 1.75
CA ILE A 458 -12.11 21.94 2.59
C ILE A 458 -13.12 22.95 3.14
N TYR A 459 -13.01 23.28 4.42
CA TYR A 459 -13.76 24.34 5.08
C TYR A 459 -12.85 25.54 5.38
N CYS A 460 -13.19 26.71 4.86
CA CYS A 460 -12.38 27.93 4.90
C CYS A 460 -13.17 29.10 5.50
N ARG A 461 -13.67 28.96 6.73
CA ARG A 461 -14.43 30.06 7.40
C ARG A 461 -13.54 31.26 7.69
N ASP A 462 -12.27 31.06 7.95
CA ASP A 462 -11.26 32.08 8.15
C ASP A 462 -10.23 32.01 7.02
N VAL A 463 -9.91 33.14 6.41
CA VAL A 463 -8.89 33.23 5.34
C VAL A 463 -7.51 32.76 5.76
N HIS A 464 -7.25 32.63 7.06
CA HIS A 464 -5.98 32.17 7.63
C HIS A 464 -6.02 30.72 8.12
N LYS A 465 -7.18 30.07 8.16
CA LYS A 465 -7.35 28.73 8.70
C LYS A 465 -8.28 27.89 7.82
N ALA A 466 -7.66 27.08 6.98
CA ALA A 466 -8.34 26.04 6.24
C ALA A 466 -8.39 24.75 7.07
N GLU A 467 -9.54 24.12 7.15
CA GLU A 467 -9.75 22.81 7.75
C GLU A 467 -10.09 21.81 6.66
N VAL A 468 -9.37 20.69 6.63
CA VAL A 468 -9.67 19.57 5.72
C VAL A 468 -10.74 18.71 6.40
N LEU A 469 -11.96 18.78 5.89
CA LEU A 469 -13.07 17.96 6.36
C LEU A 469 -12.94 16.51 5.93
N GLU A 470 -12.52 16.30 4.67
CA GLU A 470 -12.26 15.00 4.10
C GLU A 470 -11.12 15.09 3.07
N PHE A 471 -10.29 14.07 2.99
CA PHE A 471 -9.29 13.91 1.96
C PHE A 471 -9.19 12.44 1.60
N LEU A 472 -9.86 12.05 0.53
CA LEU A 472 -9.90 10.69 0.01
C LEU A 472 -9.14 10.57 -1.31
N SER A 473 -8.88 9.35 -1.71
CA SER A 473 -8.26 8.98 -2.99
C SER A 473 -8.80 7.65 -3.48
N TYR A 474 -8.59 7.38 -4.74
CA TYR A 474 -8.87 6.12 -5.42
C TYR A 474 -7.57 5.59 -6.03
N GLU A 475 -7.49 4.27 -6.24
CA GLU A 475 -6.31 3.56 -6.77
C GLU A 475 -5.02 3.73 -5.93
N GLY A 476 -5.16 3.93 -4.62
CA GLY A 476 -4.06 4.08 -3.69
C GLY A 476 -4.13 5.39 -2.90
N SER A 477 -3.11 5.65 -2.08
CA SER A 477 -3.01 6.86 -1.25
C SER A 477 -1.96 7.82 -1.76
N LEU A 478 -2.18 9.12 -1.61
CA LEU A 478 -1.22 10.16 -1.95
C LEU A 478 -0.92 11.09 -0.78
N ARG A 479 0.25 11.72 -0.80
CA ARG A 479 0.58 12.81 0.13
C ARG A 479 0.51 14.16 -0.59
N ALA A 480 -0.38 15.05 -0.13
CA ALA A 480 -0.50 16.39 -0.69
C ALA A 480 0.80 17.20 -0.49
N GLN A 481 1.32 17.79 -1.58
CA GLN A 481 2.54 18.59 -1.59
C GLN A 481 2.26 20.10 -1.48
N ASP A 482 1.05 20.53 -1.80
CA ASP A 482 0.63 21.93 -1.74
C ASP A 482 -0.83 22.08 -1.30
N GLY A 483 -1.32 23.31 -1.26
CA GLY A 483 -2.69 23.66 -0.92
C GLY A 483 -3.10 23.36 0.53
N PRO A 484 -4.43 23.34 0.81
CA PRO A 484 -4.97 23.17 2.16
C PRO A 484 -4.61 21.83 2.81
N ALA A 485 -4.53 20.76 2.02
CA ALA A 485 -4.19 19.42 2.53
C ALA A 485 -2.67 19.15 2.60
N LYS A 486 -1.83 20.16 2.35
CA LYS A 486 -0.36 19.97 2.31
C LYS A 486 0.16 19.21 3.53
N GLY A 487 0.91 18.13 3.26
CA GLY A 487 1.49 17.25 4.27
C GLY A 487 0.55 16.16 4.78
N LEU A 488 -0.75 16.25 4.51
CA LEU A 488 -1.71 15.18 4.81
C LEU A 488 -1.59 14.05 3.78
N VAL A 489 -1.97 12.87 4.21
CA VAL A 489 -2.12 11.69 3.36
C VAL A 489 -3.62 11.44 3.19
N SER A 490 -4.03 11.16 1.94
CA SER A 490 -5.41 10.80 1.63
C SER A 490 -5.76 9.42 2.19
N THR A 491 -7.06 9.19 2.41
CA THR A 491 -7.59 7.85 2.67
C THR A 491 -8.01 7.23 1.34
N ASP A 492 -7.39 6.11 0.99
CA ASP A 492 -7.83 5.31 -0.15
C ASP A 492 -9.19 4.70 0.15
N ILE A 493 -10.16 4.87 -0.77
CA ILE A 493 -11.48 4.24 -0.65
C ILE A 493 -11.47 2.75 -1.01
N MET A 494 -10.32 2.21 -1.41
CA MET A 494 -10.10 0.80 -1.77
C MET A 494 -10.97 0.29 -2.93
N LEU A 495 -11.60 1.17 -3.66
CA LEU A 495 -12.41 0.89 -4.86
C LEU A 495 -11.86 1.65 -6.04
N LYS A 496 -12.07 1.09 -7.23
CA LYS A 496 -11.65 1.71 -8.48
C LYS A 496 -12.63 1.45 -9.61
N GLU A 497 -12.66 2.37 -10.54
CA GLU A 497 -13.18 2.16 -11.87
C GLU A 497 -12.09 1.62 -12.80
N THR A 498 -12.43 1.23 -13.98
CA THR A 498 -11.51 0.67 -14.97
C THR A 498 -11.95 1.09 -16.36
N ASN A 499 -11.08 0.95 -17.33
CA ASN A 499 -11.40 1.15 -18.75
C ASN A 499 -12.50 0.22 -19.30
N GLU A 500 -13.11 -0.62 -18.49
CA GLU A 500 -14.31 -1.39 -18.81
C GLU A 500 -15.57 -0.83 -18.12
N SER A 501 -15.43 0.19 -17.24
CA SER A 501 -16.56 0.84 -16.57
C SER A 501 -17.43 1.58 -17.58
N SER A 502 -18.72 1.69 -17.29
CA SER A 502 -19.67 2.45 -18.11
C SER A 502 -19.77 3.88 -17.59
N TYR A 503 -20.10 4.85 -18.42
CA TYR A 503 -20.44 6.21 -18.01
C TYR A 503 -21.66 6.30 -17.05
N GLN A 504 -22.33 5.18 -16.81
CA GLN A 504 -23.40 5.02 -15.82
C GLN A 504 -22.93 4.37 -14.53
N ASP A 505 -21.66 3.99 -14.45
CA ASP A 505 -21.05 3.50 -13.21
C ASP A 505 -20.57 4.68 -12.36
N SER A 506 -20.39 4.43 -11.08
CA SER A 506 -19.78 5.38 -10.16
C SER A 506 -19.26 4.67 -8.92
N LEU A 507 -18.56 5.41 -8.09
CA LEU A 507 -18.20 5.02 -6.73
C LEU A 507 -19.00 5.90 -5.77
N GLY A 508 -19.87 5.31 -4.97
CA GLY A 508 -20.82 6.04 -4.13
C GLY A 508 -20.95 5.47 -2.73
N LEU A 509 -21.28 6.35 -1.77
CA LEU A 509 -21.57 5.95 -0.39
C LEU A 509 -23.00 5.39 -0.30
N THR A 510 -23.17 4.28 0.40
CA THR A 510 -24.46 3.65 0.71
C THR A 510 -24.54 3.30 2.18
N GLY A 511 -25.74 3.24 2.73
CA GLY A 511 -25.99 2.90 4.13
C GLY A 511 -27.27 3.56 4.64
N SER A 512 -27.88 3.00 5.67
CA SER A 512 -29.14 3.48 6.24
C SER A 512 -28.96 4.58 7.29
N LYS A 513 -27.73 4.86 7.68
CA LYS A 513 -27.30 5.92 8.61
C LYS A 513 -25.90 6.39 8.26
N ILE A 514 -25.56 7.63 8.62
CA ILE A 514 -24.25 8.24 8.36
C ILE A 514 -23.10 7.36 8.92
N GLU A 515 -23.29 6.79 10.09
CA GLU A 515 -22.29 5.94 10.75
C GLU A 515 -22.08 4.57 10.05
N GLU A 516 -23.03 4.19 9.19
CA GLU A 516 -23.01 2.94 8.43
C GLU A 516 -22.58 3.15 6.97
N PHE A 517 -22.23 4.37 6.58
CA PHE A 517 -21.86 4.67 5.20
C PHE A 517 -20.60 3.90 4.78
N ALA A 518 -20.70 3.25 3.63
CA ALA A 518 -19.62 2.52 3.00
C ALA A 518 -19.55 2.85 1.51
N TRP A 519 -18.35 3.02 1.00
CA TRP A 519 -18.09 3.15 -0.42
C TRP A 519 -18.44 1.87 -1.17
N ARG A 520 -19.15 1.99 -2.28
CA ARG A 520 -19.51 0.87 -3.15
C ARG A 520 -19.39 1.25 -4.61
N LYS A 521 -19.16 0.24 -5.47
CA LYS A 521 -19.26 0.39 -6.91
C LYS A 521 -20.75 0.34 -7.31
N MET A 522 -21.22 1.38 -7.96
CA MET A 522 -22.60 1.58 -8.41
C MET A 522 -22.69 1.24 -9.90
N SER A 523 -22.67 -0.06 -10.26
CA SER A 523 -22.67 -0.49 -11.66
C SER A 523 -24.01 -0.20 -12.36
N GLY A 524 -23.97 0.65 -13.37
CA GLY A 524 -25.15 1.09 -14.13
C GLY A 524 -26.15 1.95 -13.33
N ASN A 525 -25.74 2.45 -12.16
CA ASN A 525 -26.63 3.11 -11.22
C ASN A 525 -26.03 4.40 -10.63
N ALA A 526 -25.20 5.10 -11.38
CA ALA A 526 -24.75 6.43 -10.98
C ALA A 526 -25.96 7.37 -10.77
N THR A 527 -25.94 8.13 -9.68
CA THR A 527 -27.08 8.94 -9.23
C THR A 527 -26.76 10.44 -9.05
N PRO A 528 -25.97 11.09 -9.93
CA PRO A 528 -25.59 12.49 -9.73
C PRO A 528 -26.82 13.40 -9.56
N GLY A 529 -26.84 14.15 -8.46
CA GLY A 529 -27.95 15.02 -8.07
C GLY A 529 -29.10 14.33 -7.36
N LYS A 530 -28.93 13.07 -6.93
CA LYS A 530 -29.91 12.30 -6.15
C LYS A 530 -29.21 11.48 -5.09
N LEU A 531 -29.93 11.05 -4.06
CA LEU A 531 -29.40 10.10 -3.08
C LEU A 531 -29.03 8.78 -3.73
N ASN A 532 -27.92 8.21 -3.31
CA ASN A 532 -27.49 6.90 -3.78
C ASN A 532 -28.48 5.81 -3.35
N ALA A 533 -28.56 4.72 -4.12
CA ALA A 533 -29.46 3.61 -3.82
C ALA A 533 -29.18 3.03 -2.43
N GLY A 534 -30.21 3.02 -1.57
CA GLY A 534 -30.11 2.55 -0.18
C GLY A 534 -29.44 3.51 0.80
N GLN A 535 -29.17 4.75 0.38
CA GLN A 535 -28.62 5.78 1.26
C GLN A 535 -29.75 6.57 1.97
N MET A 536 -29.62 6.69 3.29
CA MET A 536 -30.50 7.52 4.13
C MET A 536 -29.66 8.27 5.16
N PHE A 537 -30.00 9.57 5.43
CA PHE A 537 -29.35 10.40 6.45
C PHE A 537 -30.22 11.60 6.87
#